data_0ebef6f3240d5cb3a3d28c874d725351
#
_entry.id   0ebef6f3240d5cb3a3d28c874d725351
#
_cell.length_a   1.000
_cell.length_b   1.000
_cell.length_c   1.000
_cell.angle_alpha   90.00
_cell.angle_beta   90.00
_cell.angle_gamma   90.00
#
_symmetry.space_group_name_H-M   'P 1'
#
loop_
_entity.id
_entity.type
_entity.pdbx_description
1 polymer ?
#
loop_
_entity_poly.entity_id
_entity_poly.type
_entity_poly.pdbx_seq_one_letter_code
_entity_poly.pdbx_strand_id
1 'polypeptide(L)' 'MNESKQRIITRIKELTILLGGEMKQMTRANSMGRSSKVIEIEYEINEGN' A
#
# COMPACT_ATOMS: atom_id res chain seq x y z
N MET A 1 5.75 -12.81 13.02
CA MET A 1 4.98 -13.69 12.20
C MET A 1 4.32 -12.97 11.06
N ASN A 2 4.23 -13.68 9.96
CA ASN A 2 3.76 -13.04 8.74
C ASN A 2 2.28 -12.75 8.76
N GLU A 3 1.54 -13.46 9.59
CA GLU A 3 0.09 -13.27 9.65
C GLU A 3 -0.28 -11.86 10.08
N SER A 4 0.48 -11.31 11.02
CA SER A 4 0.18 -9.95 11.49
C SER A 4 0.38 -8.94 10.37
N LYS A 5 1.45 -9.10 9.60
CA LYS A 5 1.71 -8.19 8.49
C LYS A 5 0.65 -8.31 7.42
N GLN A 6 0.22 -9.54 7.16
CA GLN A 6 -0.81 -9.74 6.15
C GLN A 6 -2.12 -9.08 6.55
N ARG A 7 -2.46 -9.17 7.83
CA ARG A 7 -3.69 -8.53 8.30
C ARG A 7 -3.61 -7.02 8.16
N ILE A 8 -2.45 -6.46 8.45
CA ILE A 8 -2.27 -5.02 8.32
C ILE A 8 -2.40 -4.61 6.87
N ILE A 9 -1.77 -5.35 5.97
CA ILE A 9 -1.85 -5.04 4.55
C ILE A 9 -3.28 -5.15 4.04
N THR A 10 -3.99 -6.18 4.49
CA THR A 10 -5.38 -6.34 4.11
C THR A 10 -6.21 -5.17 4.59
N ARG A 11 -5.94 -4.70 5.80
CA ARG A 11 -6.66 -3.56 6.34
C ARG A 11 -6.38 -2.30 5.55
N ILE A 12 -5.12 -2.11 5.16
CA ILE A 12 -4.74 -0.96 4.35
C ILE A 12 -5.51 -1.01 3.03
N LYS A 13 -5.62 -2.19 2.44
CA LYS A 13 -6.34 -2.32 1.19
C LYS A 13 -7.82 -1.98 1.36
N GLU A 14 -8.42 -2.45 2.45
CA GLU A 14 -9.82 -2.15 2.71
C GLU A 14 -10.05 -0.66 2.86
N LEU A 15 -9.18 -0.01 3.61
CA LEU A 15 -9.29 1.42 3.82
C LEU A 15 -9.06 2.19 2.53
N THR A 16 -8.17 1.69 1.69
CA THR A 16 -7.92 2.29 0.40
C THR A 16 -9.16 2.25 -0.47
N ILE A 17 -9.88 1.13 -0.44
CA ILE A 17 -11.11 1.02 -1.20
C ILE A 17 -12.15 2.00 -0.69
N LEU A 18 -12.26 2.13 0.63
CA LEU A 18 -13.19 3.08 1.21
C LEU A 18 -12.83 4.51 0.83
N LEU A 19 -11.55 4.77 0.67
CA LEU A 19 -11.07 6.08 0.25
C LEU A 19 -11.38 6.35 -1.22
N GLY A 20 -11.68 5.29 -1.96
CA GLY A 20 -11.93 5.43 -3.39
C GLY A 20 -10.67 5.40 -4.21
N GLY A 21 -9.61 4.83 -3.66
CA GLY A 21 -8.33 4.81 -4.35
C GLY A 21 -7.89 3.44 -4.77
N GLU A 22 -6.65 3.37 -5.18
CA GLU A 22 -6.02 2.13 -5.59
C GLU A 22 -4.76 1.91 -4.77
N MET A 23 -4.50 0.66 -4.47
CA MET A 23 -3.29 0.28 -3.76
C MET A 23 -2.42 -0.54 -4.69
N LYS A 24 -1.16 -0.16 -4.77
CA LYS A 24 -0.18 -0.87 -5.56
C LYS A 24 0.93 -1.36 -4.65
N GLN A 25 1.42 -2.53 -4.92
CA GLN A 25 2.55 -3.09 -4.19
C GLN A 25 3.67 -3.37 -5.15
N MET A 26 4.88 -3.04 -4.73
CA MET A 26 6.04 -3.32 -5.54
C MET A 26 7.20 -3.69 -4.64
N THR A 27 8.17 -4.37 -5.20
CA THR A 27 9.36 -4.78 -4.48
C THR A 27 10.51 -3.91 -4.95
N ARG A 28 11.27 -3.41 -3.99
CA ARG A 28 12.46 -2.61 -4.27
C ARG A 28 13.66 -3.27 -3.63
N ALA A 29 14.73 -3.39 -4.38
CA ALA A 29 15.99 -3.90 -3.86
C ALA A 29 16.99 -2.77 -3.83
N ASN A 30 17.76 -2.71 -2.75
CA ASN A 30 18.80 -1.69 -2.67
C ASN A 30 20.15 -2.29 -3.07
N SER A 31 21.19 -1.45 -3.04
CA SER A 31 22.50 -1.86 -3.48
C SER A 31 23.15 -2.85 -2.53
N MET A 32 22.62 -3.00 -1.34
CA MET A 32 23.14 -3.95 -0.37
C MET A 32 22.47 -5.31 -0.44
N GLY A 33 21.65 -5.52 -1.44
CA GLY A 33 21.00 -6.80 -1.62
C GLY A 33 19.77 -7.01 -0.75
N ARG A 34 19.31 -5.98 -0.08
CA ARG A 34 18.11 -6.10 0.72
C ARG A 34 16.88 -5.75 -0.10
N SER A 35 15.81 -6.46 0.18
CA SER A 35 14.56 -6.21 -0.51
C SER A 35 13.54 -5.65 0.46
N SER A 36 12.74 -4.73 -0.02
CA SER A 36 11.66 -4.18 0.78
C SER A 36 10.43 -4.06 -0.10
N LYS A 37 9.29 -4.12 0.54
CA LYS A 37 8.02 -3.93 -0.15
C LYS A 37 7.57 -2.50 0.01
N VAL A 38 7.13 -1.93 -1.09
CA VAL A 38 6.62 -0.57 -1.10
C VAL A 38 5.14 -0.63 -1.39
N ILE A 39 4.36 0.05 -0.58
CA ILE A 39 2.92 0.15 -0.79
C ILE A 39 2.62 1.58 -1.18
N GLU A 40 1.99 1.73 -2.32
CA GLU A 40 1.66 3.03 -2.87
C GLU A 40 0.15 3.13 -2.98
N ILE A 41 -0.40 4.22 -2.48
CA ILE A 41 -1.84 4.44 -2.50
C ILE A 41 -2.11 5.71 -3.28
N GLU A 42 -2.99 5.60 -4.25
CA GLU A 42 -3.34 6.71 -5.10
C GLU A 42 -4.85 6.93 -5.03
N TYR A 43 -5.25 8.16 -4.77
CA TYR A 43 -6.67 8.50 -4.74
C TYR A 43 -6.85 9.90 -5.27
N GLU A 44 -8.04 10.16 -5.79
CA GLU A 44 -8.34 11.45 -6.36
C GLU A 44 -8.80 12.41 -5.30
N ILE A 45 -8.29 13.62 -5.40
CA ILE A 45 -8.76 14.71 -4.55
C ILE A 45 -9.77 15.50 -5.36
N ASN A 46 -10.99 15.50 -4.85
CA ASN A 46 -12.08 16.14 -5.58
C ASN A 46 -12.49 17.39 -4.85
N GLU A 47 -11.54 18.27 -4.68
CA GLU A 47 -11.80 19.51 -3.97
C GLU A 47 -12.09 20.62 -4.93
N GLY A 48 -12.65 21.66 -4.41
CA GLY A 48 -12.94 22.81 -5.24
C GLY A 48 -14.32 22.78 -5.86
N ASN A 49 -15.07 21.83 -5.45
CA ASN A 49 -16.43 21.70 -5.97
C ASN A 49 -17.42 22.48 -5.16
#